data_9706037cbabe4afe1168244e9698c34a
#
_entry.id   9706037cbabe4afe1168244e9698c34a
#
_cell.length_a   1.000
_cell.length_b   1.000
_cell.length_c   1.000
_cell.angle_alpha   90.00
_cell.angle_beta   90.00
_cell.angle_gamma   90.00
#
_symmetry.space_group_name_H-M   'P 1'
#
loop_
_entity.id
_entity.type
_entity.pdbx_description
1 polymer ?
#
loop_
_entity_poly.entity_id
_entity_poly.type
_entity_poly.pdbx_seq_one_letter_code
_entity_poly.pdbx_strand_id
1 'polypeptide(L)'
;MRKIAFVLIFSGISCLAQEPGVARLAELARNADAPEFEQALTSALKLPAIQKGTAYAGEGPSFFFAVEASSQPELYIDDQRVAALKRAGKSNYWFTPATLQTGRSHGFYYMVGGSRFGGQTDVPAYGPESYEKPGVPHGKLSEKMVFKSHIYEGMECNYWVYTPAQYNANTPAALFVWQDGQGLVQRDGATRSQIVFDNLTAEGKIPVIVQVYIQPGMIGKKAMRSIEYDSVNDTYPRFLRDEILPEIYKNWNIRKDAYSRAIAGGSSGGICAFNAAWQQPDQFSRVLSRIGSFTSIQWHPGELDGGNVYPNKIRKEHKRNIRVWLQDGSEDLENNHGSWPLQNLQMANSLKLMGYDFHLSFGNGTHNGAHGNSELPQELIWLWRDYDPAKTEQPFTMEEEEKNKPLFRVRPYNR
;
A
#
# COMPACT_ATOMS: atom_id res chain seq x y z
N MET A 1 36.38 -46.95 -41.83
CA MET A 1 36.10 -47.00 -40.38
C MET A 1 36.25 -45.59 -39.82
N ARG A 2 35.14 -44.86 -39.63
CA ARG A 2 35.13 -43.50 -39.03
C ARG A 2 34.72 -43.66 -37.56
N LYS A 3 35.60 -43.25 -36.66
CA LYS A 3 35.34 -43.23 -35.22
C LYS A 3 34.48 -41.98 -34.91
N ILE A 4 33.26 -42.19 -34.40
CA ILE A 4 32.39 -41.11 -33.87
C ILE A 4 32.74 -40.98 -32.38
N ALA A 5 33.25 -39.81 -32.00
CA ALA A 5 33.48 -39.44 -30.62
C ALA A 5 32.18 -38.85 -30.07
N PHE A 6 31.61 -39.49 -29.02
CA PHE A 6 30.51 -38.95 -28.25
C PHE A 6 31.07 -37.93 -27.21
N VAL A 7 30.71 -36.69 -27.38
CA VAL A 7 30.96 -35.65 -26.37
C VAL A 7 29.75 -35.63 -25.44
N LEU A 8 29.94 -36.10 -24.22
CA LEU A 8 28.97 -35.94 -23.10
C LEU A 8 29.05 -34.51 -22.58
N ILE A 9 28.05 -33.71 -22.91
CA ILE A 9 27.84 -32.38 -22.31
C ILE A 9 27.17 -32.61 -20.97
N PHE A 10 27.92 -32.48 -19.88
CA PHE A 10 27.35 -32.34 -18.52
C PHE A 10 26.76 -30.94 -18.42
N SER A 11 25.43 -30.81 -18.55
CA SER A 11 24.70 -29.63 -18.14
C SER A 11 24.63 -29.61 -16.61
N GLY A 12 25.56 -28.88 -16.00
CA GLY A 12 25.48 -28.56 -14.57
C GLY A 12 24.22 -27.70 -14.32
N ILE A 13 23.19 -28.29 -13.75
CA ILE A 13 22.08 -27.56 -13.16
C ILE A 13 22.68 -26.87 -11.94
N SER A 14 22.99 -25.58 -12.07
CA SER A 14 23.24 -24.70 -10.92
C SER A 14 21.93 -24.58 -10.13
N CYS A 15 21.79 -25.41 -9.11
CA CYS A 15 20.79 -25.23 -8.09
C CYS A 15 21.16 -23.90 -7.38
N LEU A 16 20.55 -22.79 -7.79
CA LEU A 16 20.60 -21.55 -7.02
C LEU A 16 19.99 -21.88 -5.68
N ALA A 17 20.83 -22.00 -4.66
CA ALA A 17 20.38 -22.21 -3.28
C ALA A 17 19.46 -21.06 -2.93
N GLN A 18 18.18 -21.36 -2.67
CA GLN A 18 17.21 -20.40 -2.22
C GLN A 18 17.74 -19.78 -0.92
N GLU A 19 17.73 -18.44 -0.83
CA GLU A 19 18.20 -17.75 0.38
C GLU A 19 17.44 -18.26 1.60
N PRO A 20 18.13 -18.49 2.74
CA PRO A 20 17.45 -19.02 3.93
C PRO A 20 16.40 -18.02 4.43
N GLY A 21 15.14 -18.46 4.51
CA GLY A 21 14.05 -17.70 5.08
C GLY A 21 14.19 -17.47 6.58
N VAL A 22 13.37 -16.61 7.17
CA VAL A 22 13.37 -16.26 8.61
C VAL A 22 13.29 -17.49 9.49
N ALA A 23 12.46 -18.46 9.16
CA ALA A 23 12.31 -19.70 9.92
C ALA A 23 13.62 -20.51 9.98
N ARG A 24 14.34 -20.59 8.86
CA ARG A 24 15.63 -21.31 8.80
C ARG A 24 16.72 -20.57 9.57
N LEU A 25 16.76 -19.24 9.51
CA LEU A 25 17.67 -18.44 10.34
C LEU A 25 17.40 -18.66 11.84
N ALA A 26 16.13 -18.66 12.24
CA ALA A 26 15.75 -18.88 13.64
C ALA A 26 16.11 -20.29 14.14
N GLU A 27 16.02 -21.31 13.27
CA GLU A 27 16.45 -22.67 13.58
C GLU A 27 17.98 -22.74 13.78
N LEU A 28 18.76 -22.23 12.84
CA LEU A 28 20.22 -22.23 12.89
C LEU A 28 20.75 -21.40 14.06
N ALA A 29 20.05 -20.33 14.44
CA ALA A 29 20.39 -19.47 15.58
C ALA A 29 20.34 -20.18 16.94
N ARG A 30 19.77 -21.40 17.02
CA ARG A 30 19.83 -22.24 18.25
C ARG A 30 21.26 -22.72 18.53
N ASN A 31 22.10 -22.82 17.49
CA ASN A 31 23.53 -23.09 17.60
C ASN A 31 24.32 -21.94 16.93
N ALA A 32 24.26 -20.75 17.54
CA ALA A 32 24.82 -19.52 16.98
C ALA A 32 26.36 -19.53 16.85
N ASP A 33 27.03 -20.48 17.51
CA ASP A 33 28.49 -20.67 17.43
C ASP A 33 28.92 -21.50 16.21
N ALA A 34 27.98 -22.14 15.52
CA ALA A 34 28.28 -22.92 14.33
C ALA A 34 28.58 -22.03 13.12
N PRO A 35 29.62 -22.34 12.32
CA PRO A 35 29.97 -21.58 11.11
C PRO A 35 28.83 -21.50 10.09
N GLU A 36 27.97 -22.52 10.04
CA GLU A 36 26.80 -22.59 9.16
C GLU A 36 25.79 -21.46 9.45
N PHE A 37 25.66 -21.06 10.72
CA PHE A 37 24.77 -19.97 11.08
C PHE A 37 25.31 -18.63 10.58
N GLU A 38 26.59 -18.33 10.77
CA GLU A 38 27.21 -17.09 10.30
C GLU A 38 27.13 -16.97 8.76
N GLN A 39 27.38 -18.08 8.06
CA GLN A 39 27.24 -18.13 6.60
C GLN A 39 25.80 -17.89 6.16
N ALA A 40 24.83 -18.52 6.80
CA ALA A 40 23.40 -18.34 6.51
C ALA A 40 22.95 -16.91 6.80
N LEU A 41 23.40 -16.32 7.92
CA LEU A 41 23.10 -14.96 8.34
C LEU A 41 23.59 -13.93 7.29
N THR A 42 24.86 -14.01 6.90
CA THR A 42 25.47 -13.09 5.94
C THR A 42 24.93 -13.27 4.51
N SER A 43 24.54 -14.47 4.14
CA SER A 43 23.87 -14.75 2.86
C SER A 43 22.48 -14.14 2.82
N ALA A 44 21.63 -14.43 3.80
CA ALA A 44 20.24 -14.00 3.83
C ALA A 44 20.09 -12.47 4.01
N LEU A 45 20.87 -11.89 4.91
CA LEU A 45 20.73 -10.48 5.30
C LEU A 45 21.66 -9.53 4.54
N LYS A 46 22.56 -10.05 3.71
CA LYS A 46 23.55 -9.32 2.92
C LYS A 46 24.55 -8.55 3.79
N LEU A 47 25.80 -8.92 3.68
CA LEU A 47 26.88 -8.33 4.48
C LEU A 47 26.89 -6.79 4.51
N PRO A 48 26.73 -6.06 3.38
CA PRO A 48 26.72 -4.60 3.41
C PRO A 48 25.56 -4.01 4.23
N ALA A 49 24.41 -4.69 4.31
CA ALA A 49 23.29 -4.24 5.12
C ALA A 49 23.53 -4.50 6.61
N ILE A 50 24.15 -5.64 6.96
CA ILE A 50 24.59 -5.95 8.33
C ILE A 50 25.57 -4.88 8.82
N GLN A 51 26.55 -4.51 8.00
CA GLN A 51 27.56 -3.51 8.31
C GLN A 51 27.00 -2.10 8.51
N LYS A 52 25.97 -1.76 7.72
CA LYS A 52 25.25 -0.48 7.86
C LYS A 52 24.21 -0.48 8.98
N GLY A 53 23.94 -1.63 9.60
CA GLY A 53 22.89 -1.77 10.60
C GLY A 53 21.48 -1.65 10.02
N THR A 54 21.28 -1.95 8.73
CA THR A 54 19.97 -1.87 8.06
C THR A 54 19.37 -3.25 7.73
N ALA A 55 20.06 -4.33 8.17
CA ALA A 55 19.72 -5.68 7.81
C ALA A 55 18.54 -6.23 8.61
N TYR A 56 17.54 -6.73 7.90
CA TYR A 56 16.46 -7.54 8.45
C TYR A 56 15.93 -8.53 7.41
N ALA A 57 15.28 -9.58 7.89
CA ALA A 57 14.40 -10.43 7.11
C ALA A 57 13.08 -10.57 7.86
N GLY A 58 11.95 -10.65 7.16
CA GLY A 58 10.62 -10.73 7.76
C GLY A 58 9.67 -11.58 6.95
N GLU A 59 8.85 -12.38 7.65
CA GLU A 59 7.75 -13.16 7.07
C GLU A 59 6.62 -13.23 8.09
N GLY A 60 5.44 -12.74 7.71
CA GLY A 60 4.34 -12.59 8.66
C GLY A 60 4.77 -11.74 9.87
N PRO A 61 4.49 -12.20 11.10
CA PRO A 61 4.92 -11.53 12.33
C PRO A 61 6.38 -11.81 12.70
N SER A 62 7.06 -12.76 12.05
CA SER A 62 8.40 -13.21 12.42
C SER A 62 9.46 -12.41 11.71
N PHE A 63 10.36 -11.83 12.47
CA PHE A 63 11.47 -11.01 11.94
C PHE A 63 12.81 -11.47 12.52
N PHE A 64 13.85 -11.18 11.78
CA PHE A 64 15.24 -11.44 12.15
C PHE A 64 16.09 -10.23 11.82
N PHE A 65 16.80 -9.70 12.82
CA PHE A 65 17.62 -8.49 12.71
C PHE A 65 19.08 -8.84 12.94
N ALA A 66 20.00 -8.17 12.23
CA ALA A 66 21.42 -8.32 12.45
C ALA A 66 22.18 -7.03 12.19
N VAL A 67 23.32 -6.88 12.91
CA VAL A 67 24.21 -5.73 12.81
C VAL A 67 25.66 -6.14 13.11
N GLU A 68 26.62 -5.47 12.49
CA GLU A 68 28.04 -5.54 12.87
C GLU A 68 28.33 -4.47 13.93
N ALA A 69 28.88 -4.88 15.09
CA ALA A 69 29.23 -3.97 16.16
C ALA A 69 30.40 -4.48 16.99
N SER A 70 31.20 -3.56 17.56
CA SER A 70 32.33 -3.89 18.43
C SER A 70 31.94 -4.27 19.86
N SER A 71 30.74 -3.88 20.30
CA SER A 71 30.14 -4.21 21.60
C SER A 71 28.69 -4.65 21.43
N GLN A 72 28.14 -5.29 22.46
CA GLN A 72 26.78 -5.81 22.43
C GLN A 72 25.76 -4.70 22.15
N PRO A 73 25.00 -4.78 21.01
CA PRO A 73 23.96 -3.84 20.68
C PRO A 73 22.65 -4.16 21.38
N GLU A 74 21.77 -3.15 21.46
CA GLU A 74 20.36 -3.30 21.81
C GLU A 74 19.49 -2.90 20.62
N LEU A 75 18.46 -3.72 20.31
CA LEU A 75 17.49 -3.42 19.27
C LEU A 75 16.34 -2.58 19.85
N TYR A 76 16.02 -1.51 19.14
CA TYR A 76 14.82 -0.69 19.35
C TYR A 76 13.91 -0.81 18.13
N ILE A 77 12.62 -1.01 18.39
CA ILE A 77 11.56 -1.02 17.37
C ILE A 77 10.48 -0.03 17.82
N ASP A 78 10.09 0.90 16.94
CA ASP A 78 9.15 1.99 17.23
C ASP A 78 9.50 2.73 18.54
N ASP A 79 10.78 3.05 18.71
CA ASP A 79 11.40 3.69 19.88
C ASP A 79 11.31 2.90 21.21
N GLN A 80 10.84 1.64 21.15
CA GLN A 80 10.81 0.76 22.31
C GLN A 80 12.00 -0.22 22.27
N ARG A 81 12.71 -0.35 23.41
CA ARG A 81 13.73 -1.38 23.55
C ARG A 81 13.11 -2.77 23.51
N VAL A 82 13.58 -3.60 22.57
CA VAL A 82 13.07 -4.97 22.36
C VAL A 82 14.00 -6.01 22.99
N ALA A 83 15.29 -5.98 22.65
CA ALA A 83 16.26 -6.98 23.10
C ALA A 83 17.69 -6.47 23.06
N ALA A 84 18.55 -7.05 23.92
CA ALA A 84 19.98 -7.09 23.67
C ALA A 84 20.31 -8.22 22.70
N LEU A 85 21.17 -7.97 21.71
CA LEU A 85 21.47 -8.93 20.67
C LEU A 85 22.44 -10.02 21.17
N LYS A 86 22.37 -11.20 20.54
CA LYS A 86 23.31 -12.30 20.72
C LYS A 86 24.40 -12.22 19.66
N ARG A 87 25.59 -12.66 20.01
CA ARG A 87 26.72 -12.73 19.09
C ARG A 87 26.65 -13.98 18.21
N ALA A 88 26.97 -13.87 16.95
CA ALA A 88 27.13 -14.99 16.04
C ALA A 88 28.56 -15.51 16.11
N GLY A 89 28.77 -16.63 16.81
CA GLY A 89 30.07 -17.24 17.00
C GLY A 89 31.11 -16.29 17.61
N LYS A 90 32.28 -16.22 16.94
CA LYS A 90 33.39 -15.31 17.31
C LYS A 90 33.43 -14.04 16.46
N SER A 91 32.48 -13.87 15.52
CA SER A 91 32.42 -12.70 14.64
C SER A 91 31.98 -11.42 15.39
N ASN A 92 32.01 -10.29 14.70
CA ASN A 92 31.42 -9.05 15.20
C ASN A 92 29.96 -8.86 14.77
N TYR A 93 29.33 -9.93 14.30
CA TYR A 93 27.90 -9.92 13.92
C TYR A 93 27.05 -10.25 15.13
N TRP A 94 26.03 -9.42 15.33
CA TRP A 94 25.06 -9.58 16.40
C TRP A 94 23.67 -9.71 15.79
N PHE A 95 22.82 -10.52 16.40
CA PHE A 95 21.50 -10.81 15.87
C PHE A 95 20.45 -10.99 16.97
N THR A 96 19.19 -10.85 16.57
CA THR A 96 18.03 -11.24 17.39
C THR A 96 16.83 -11.53 16.52
N PRO A 97 16.04 -12.58 16.78
CA PRO A 97 14.68 -12.69 16.28
C PRO A 97 13.77 -11.71 17.04
N ALA A 98 12.72 -11.24 16.39
CA ALA A 98 11.66 -10.46 17.02
C ALA A 98 10.31 -10.76 16.37
N THR A 99 9.23 -10.46 17.09
CA THR A 99 7.86 -10.55 16.58
C THR A 99 7.31 -9.15 16.40
N LEU A 100 6.85 -8.80 15.20
CA LEU A 100 6.22 -7.53 14.89
C LEU A 100 4.70 -7.67 14.73
N GLN A 101 3.98 -6.61 15.07
CA GLN A 101 2.55 -6.53 14.78
C GLN A 101 2.34 -6.44 13.28
N THR A 102 1.55 -7.34 12.71
CA THR A 102 1.21 -7.31 11.28
C THR A 102 0.14 -6.27 10.97
N GLY A 103 0.02 -5.91 9.69
CA GLY A 103 -0.93 -4.92 9.21
C GLY A 103 -0.49 -3.48 9.42
N ARG A 104 0.82 -3.23 9.57
CA ARG A 104 1.42 -1.90 9.67
C ARG A 104 2.90 -1.93 9.32
N SER A 105 3.52 -0.78 9.19
CA SER A 105 4.98 -0.67 9.12
C SER A 105 5.60 -0.32 10.47
N HIS A 106 6.89 -0.61 10.61
CA HIS A 106 7.68 -0.37 11.81
C HIS A 106 8.98 0.34 11.48
N GLY A 107 9.52 1.07 12.44
CA GLY A 107 10.89 1.59 12.39
C GLY A 107 11.78 0.81 13.35
N PHE A 108 13.06 0.61 13.01
CA PHE A 108 14.02 0.05 13.96
C PHE A 108 15.37 0.75 13.91
N TYR A 109 16.13 0.62 14.96
CA TYR A 109 17.55 1.02 15.07
C TYR A 109 18.24 0.27 16.20
N TYR A 110 19.57 0.43 16.28
CA TYR A 110 20.36 -0.15 17.34
C TYR A 110 20.94 0.94 18.26
N MET A 111 21.13 0.60 19.53
CA MET A 111 21.98 1.35 20.46
C MET A 111 23.25 0.58 20.67
N VAL A 112 24.41 1.18 20.37
CA VAL A 112 25.74 0.61 20.51
C VAL A 112 26.60 1.56 21.34
N GLY A 113 27.05 1.12 22.51
CA GLY A 113 27.85 1.98 23.39
C GLY A 113 27.16 3.29 23.78
N GLY A 114 25.84 3.30 23.86
CA GLY A 114 25.03 4.50 24.19
C GLY A 114 24.72 5.42 23.01
N SER A 115 25.14 5.08 21.80
CA SER A 115 24.86 5.86 20.58
C SER A 115 23.93 5.11 19.63
N ARG A 116 23.02 5.84 18.98
CA ARG A 116 22.14 5.28 17.93
C ARG A 116 22.98 4.92 16.68
N PHE A 117 22.75 3.75 16.15
CA PHE A 117 23.42 3.24 14.96
C PHE A 117 22.45 2.50 14.03
N GLY A 118 22.62 2.70 12.72
CA GLY A 118 21.84 2.01 11.68
C GLY A 118 20.34 2.25 11.78
N GLY A 119 19.58 1.25 11.38
CA GLY A 119 18.12 1.26 11.38
C GLY A 119 17.50 1.48 10.02
N GLN A 120 16.19 1.24 9.97
CA GLN A 120 15.32 1.55 8.85
C GLN A 120 13.96 2.01 9.36
N THR A 121 13.31 2.89 8.61
CA THR A 121 11.89 3.22 8.73
C THR A 121 11.08 2.37 7.75
N ASP A 122 9.78 2.34 7.93
CA ASP A 122 8.82 1.75 6.98
C ASP A 122 9.09 0.27 6.64
N VAL A 123 9.48 -0.52 7.65
CA VAL A 123 9.60 -1.99 7.54
C VAL A 123 8.20 -2.59 7.54
N PRO A 124 7.71 -3.15 6.41
CA PRO A 124 6.35 -3.66 6.33
C PRO A 124 6.21 -5.00 7.05
N ALA A 125 5.16 -5.15 7.88
CA ALA A 125 4.80 -6.41 8.52
C ALA A 125 3.45 -6.89 7.97
N TYR A 126 3.48 -7.75 6.95
CA TYR A 126 2.29 -8.24 6.26
C TYR A 126 1.55 -9.28 7.09
N GLY A 127 0.21 -9.20 7.09
CA GLY A 127 -0.66 -10.23 7.63
C GLY A 127 -0.79 -11.46 6.71
N PRO A 128 -1.41 -12.54 7.21
CA PRO A 128 -1.53 -13.81 6.47
C PRO A 128 -2.32 -13.67 5.16
N GLU A 129 -3.21 -12.69 5.04
CA GLU A 129 -3.97 -12.42 3.84
C GLU A 129 -3.12 -11.87 2.68
N SER A 130 -1.92 -11.40 2.98
CA SER A 130 -0.97 -10.86 1.99
C SER A 130 -0.01 -11.92 1.43
N TYR A 131 -0.18 -13.19 1.77
CA TYR A 131 0.62 -14.30 1.25
C TYR A 131 -0.24 -15.28 0.46
N GLU A 132 0.38 -15.98 -0.50
CA GLU A 132 -0.29 -17.04 -1.24
C GLU A 132 -0.81 -18.12 -0.29
N LYS A 133 -2.10 -18.48 -0.44
CA LYS A 133 -2.75 -19.53 0.34
C LYS A 133 -3.02 -20.76 -0.52
N PRO A 134 -2.63 -21.96 -0.06
CA PRO A 134 -2.94 -23.19 -0.78
C PRO A 134 -4.46 -23.31 -1.02
N GLY A 135 -4.83 -23.64 -2.26
CA GLY A 135 -6.24 -23.87 -2.63
C GLY A 135 -7.03 -22.59 -2.95
N VAL A 136 -6.47 -21.40 -2.78
CA VAL A 136 -7.10 -20.16 -3.27
C VAL A 136 -6.84 -20.01 -4.77
N PRO A 137 -7.89 -19.93 -5.60
CA PRO A 137 -7.72 -19.80 -7.03
C PRO A 137 -7.26 -18.37 -7.39
N HIS A 138 -6.31 -18.28 -8.32
CA HIS A 138 -5.79 -16.99 -8.79
C HIS A 138 -6.69 -16.39 -9.87
N GLY A 139 -6.91 -15.10 -9.80
CA GLY A 139 -7.50 -14.33 -10.86
C GLY A 139 -6.57 -14.14 -12.06
N LYS A 140 -7.00 -13.37 -13.03
CA LYS A 140 -6.26 -13.13 -14.28
C LYS A 140 -6.04 -11.64 -14.51
N LEU A 141 -4.78 -11.25 -14.69
CA LEU A 141 -4.41 -9.91 -15.16
C LEU A 141 -4.49 -9.87 -16.70
N SER A 142 -5.09 -8.81 -17.24
CA SER A 142 -5.09 -8.56 -18.69
C SER A 142 -3.70 -8.19 -19.20
N GLU A 143 -3.53 -8.24 -20.51
CA GLU A 143 -2.44 -7.53 -21.18
C GLU A 143 -2.56 -6.01 -20.92
N LYS A 144 -1.44 -5.31 -21.15
CA LYS A 144 -1.42 -3.85 -21.10
C LYS A 144 -2.28 -3.27 -22.22
N MET A 145 -3.24 -2.45 -21.85
CA MET A 145 -4.11 -1.70 -22.77
C MET A 145 -3.71 -0.23 -22.78
N VAL A 146 -3.88 0.42 -23.92
CA VAL A 146 -3.59 1.84 -24.12
C VAL A 146 -4.90 2.56 -24.42
N PHE A 147 -5.16 3.66 -23.73
CA PHE A 147 -6.29 4.53 -23.98
C PHE A 147 -5.84 5.91 -24.41
N LYS A 148 -6.51 6.49 -25.41
CA LYS A 148 -6.30 7.86 -25.89
C LYS A 148 -7.47 8.73 -25.46
N SER A 149 -7.17 9.70 -24.61
CA SER A 149 -8.19 10.59 -24.07
C SER A 149 -8.58 11.71 -25.06
N HIS A 150 -9.86 12.02 -25.09
CA HIS A 150 -10.39 13.23 -25.71
C HIS A 150 -10.57 14.36 -24.69
N ILE A 151 -10.84 14.03 -23.41
CA ILE A 151 -10.96 15.01 -22.31
C ILE A 151 -9.61 15.68 -22.04
N TYR A 152 -8.55 14.87 -22.00
CA TYR A 152 -7.16 15.37 -21.98
C TYR A 152 -6.58 15.23 -23.39
N GLU A 153 -6.85 16.19 -24.26
CA GLU A 153 -6.49 16.15 -25.67
C GLU A 153 -5.03 15.75 -25.89
N GLY A 154 -4.82 14.70 -26.66
CA GLY A 154 -3.48 14.13 -26.98
C GLY A 154 -2.86 13.29 -25.87
N MET A 155 -3.55 13.04 -24.77
CA MET A 155 -3.06 12.18 -23.69
C MET A 155 -3.29 10.71 -24.02
N GLU A 156 -2.25 9.92 -23.80
CA GLU A 156 -2.32 8.44 -23.77
C GLU A 156 -2.01 7.93 -22.37
N CYS A 157 -2.81 6.98 -21.87
CA CYS A 157 -2.54 6.29 -20.62
C CYS A 157 -2.57 4.77 -20.82
N ASN A 158 -1.81 4.06 -19.98
CA ASN A 158 -1.87 2.61 -19.92
C ASN A 158 -2.81 2.19 -18.79
N TYR A 159 -3.49 1.06 -18.99
CA TYR A 159 -4.29 0.44 -17.93
C TYR A 159 -4.30 -1.08 -18.06
N TRP A 160 -4.65 -1.76 -16.96
CA TRP A 160 -4.81 -3.20 -16.87
C TRP A 160 -6.06 -3.52 -16.08
N VAL A 161 -6.60 -4.71 -16.31
CA VAL A 161 -7.78 -5.20 -15.58
C VAL A 161 -7.43 -6.53 -14.93
N TYR A 162 -7.60 -6.62 -13.62
CA TYR A 162 -7.50 -7.87 -12.89
C TYR A 162 -8.89 -8.42 -12.62
N THR A 163 -9.14 -9.63 -13.09
CA THR A 163 -10.40 -10.32 -12.96
C THR A 163 -10.22 -11.47 -11.99
N PRO A 164 -10.91 -11.49 -10.82
CA PRO A 164 -10.78 -12.58 -9.86
C PRO A 164 -11.33 -13.90 -10.42
N ALA A 165 -10.85 -15.03 -9.91
CA ALA A 165 -11.24 -16.34 -10.39
C ALA A 165 -12.75 -16.62 -10.23
N GLN A 166 -13.40 -15.97 -9.26
CA GLN A 166 -14.85 -16.10 -8.99
C GLN A 166 -15.72 -15.24 -9.92
N TYR A 167 -15.11 -14.44 -10.80
CA TYR A 167 -15.86 -13.59 -11.72
C TYR A 167 -16.71 -14.45 -12.69
N ASN A 168 -17.95 -14.02 -12.85
CA ASN A 168 -18.88 -14.61 -13.81
C ASN A 168 -19.49 -13.51 -14.68
N ALA A 169 -19.32 -13.60 -15.99
CA ALA A 169 -19.81 -12.61 -16.95
C ALA A 169 -21.35 -12.41 -16.92
N ASN A 170 -22.10 -13.38 -16.39
CA ASN A 170 -23.56 -13.29 -16.26
C ASN A 170 -24.01 -12.54 -14.98
N THR A 171 -23.08 -12.26 -14.05
CA THR A 171 -23.39 -11.57 -12.79
C THR A 171 -22.48 -10.34 -12.67
N PRO A 172 -23.06 -9.11 -12.58
CA PRO A 172 -22.25 -7.91 -12.48
C PRO A 172 -21.38 -7.91 -11.22
N ALA A 173 -20.06 -7.74 -11.40
CA ALA A 173 -19.08 -7.64 -10.31
C ALA A 173 -18.98 -6.20 -9.76
N ALA A 174 -18.54 -6.05 -8.53
CA ALA A 174 -18.11 -4.77 -8.00
C ALA A 174 -16.81 -4.27 -8.69
N LEU A 175 -16.49 -3.00 -8.53
CA LEU A 175 -15.35 -2.35 -9.18
C LEU A 175 -14.41 -1.73 -8.15
N PHE A 176 -13.11 -1.87 -8.40
CA PHE A 176 -12.08 -1.16 -7.65
C PHE A 176 -11.08 -0.51 -8.63
N VAL A 177 -10.99 0.83 -8.61
CA VAL A 177 -10.10 1.59 -9.50
C VAL A 177 -8.88 2.05 -8.71
N TRP A 178 -7.69 1.71 -9.20
CA TRP A 178 -6.42 2.08 -8.62
C TRP A 178 -5.73 3.16 -9.45
N GLN A 179 -5.32 4.23 -8.78
CA GLN A 179 -4.40 5.22 -9.32
C GLN A 179 -2.96 4.73 -9.20
N ASP A 180 -2.06 5.17 -10.10
CA ASP A 180 -0.68 4.67 -10.21
C ASP A 180 -0.60 3.14 -10.39
N GLY A 181 -1.56 2.59 -11.12
CA GLY A 181 -1.81 1.15 -11.24
C GLY A 181 -0.65 0.32 -11.81
N GLN A 182 0.31 0.95 -12.52
CA GLN A 182 1.51 0.27 -13.02
C GLN A 182 2.34 -0.37 -11.88
N GLY A 183 2.25 0.15 -10.66
CA GLY A 183 2.91 -0.42 -9.47
C GLY A 183 2.25 -1.69 -8.93
N LEU A 184 1.06 -2.05 -9.43
CA LEU A 184 0.23 -3.14 -8.92
C LEU A 184 0.16 -4.37 -9.85
N VAL A 185 0.76 -4.26 -11.02
CA VAL A 185 0.69 -5.33 -12.04
C VAL A 185 1.50 -6.58 -11.66
N GLN A 186 2.50 -6.44 -10.81
CA GLN A 186 3.27 -7.56 -10.29
C GLN A 186 2.55 -8.17 -9.08
N ARG A 187 2.23 -9.47 -9.18
CA ARG A 187 1.47 -10.18 -8.15
C ARG A 187 2.18 -10.21 -6.80
N ASP A 188 3.49 -10.43 -6.80
CA ASP A 188 4.38 -10.44 -5.64
C ASP A 188 5.01 -9.08 -5.31
N GLY A 189 4.54 -8.01 -5.98
CA GLY A 189 4.96 -6.64 -5.71
C GLY A 189 4.61 -6.21 -4.28
N ALA A 190 5.15 -5.06 -3.84
CA ALA A 190 5.00 -4.59 -2.46
C ALA A 190 3.54 -4.48 -1.98
N THR A 191 2.60 -4.11 -2.85
CA THR A 191 1.18 -3.98 -2.46
C THR A 191 0.48 -5.33 -2.32
N ARG A 192 0.93 -6.37 -3.05
CA ARG A 192 0.31 -7.72 -3.06
C ARG A 192 -1.20 -7.69 -3.34
N SER A 193 -1.65 -6.68 -4.07
CA SER A 193 -3.07 -6.39 -4.27
C SER A 193 -3.83 -7.60 -4.83
N GLN A 194 -3.27 -8.27 -5.85
CA GLN A 194 -3.90 -9.44 -6.45
C GLN A 194 -4.06 -10.59 -5.45
N ILE A 195 -3.03 -10.86 -4.64
CA ILE A 195 -3.03 -11.91 -3.61
C ILE A 195 -4.09 -11.61 -2.54
N VAL A 196 -4.12 -10.37 -2.04
CA VAL A 196 -5.07 -9.97 -1.00
C VAL A 196 -6.50 -10.06 -1.49
N PHE A 197 -6.79 -9.58 -2.71
CA PHE A 197 -8.14 -9.68 -3.28
C PHE A 197 -8.56 -11.13 -3.52
N ASP A 198 -7.68 -12.00 -4.03
CA ASP A 198 -8.00 -13.42 -4.21
C ASP A 198 -8.31 -14.09 -2.88
N ASN A 199 -7.48 -13.89 -1.86
CA ASN A 199 -7.67 -14.47 -0.53
C ASN A 199 -8.97 -14.00 0.11
N LEU A 200 -9.22 -12.69 0.15
CA LEU A 200 -10.40 -12.13 0.79
C LEU A 200 -11.70 -12.47 0.03
N THR A 201 -11.66 -12.54 -1.30
CA THR A 201 -12.80 -12.98 -2.10
C THR A 201 -13.10 -14.46 -1.88
N ALA A 202 -12.08 -15.32 -1.83
CA ALA A 202 -12.25 -16.75 -1.56
C ALA A 202 -12.80 -17.01 -0.14
N GLU A 203 -12.43 -16.17 0.84
CA GLU A 203 -12.93 -16.21 2.20
C GLU A 203 -14.32 -15.55 2.38
N GLY A 204 -14.87 -14.95 1.34
CA GLY A 204 -16.15 -14.23 1.42
C GLY A 204 -16.13 -12.95 2.25
N LYS A 205 -14.94 -12.40 2.52
CA LYS A 205 -14.75 -11.17 3.32
C LYS A 205 -14.99 -9.90 2.51
N ILE A 206 -14.82 -9.98 1.20
CA ILE A 206 -15.16 -8.92 0.24
C ILE A 206 -15.96 -9.53 -0.93
N PRO A 207 -16.74 -8.74 -1.67
CA PRO A 207 -17.45 -9.25 -2.85
C PRO A 207 -16.49 -9.62 -3.98
N VAL A 208 -17.02 -10.22 -5.05
CA VAL A 208 -16.30 -10.40 -6.31
C VAL A 208 -16.06 -9.02 -6.92
N ILE A 209 -14.78 -8.62 -7.05
CA ILE A 209 -14.37 -7.28 -7.46
C ILE A 209 -13.44 -7.38 -8.67
N VAL A 210 -13.79 -6.70 -9.75
CA VAL A 210 -12.85 -6.45 -10.86
C VAL A 210 -12.01 -5.23 -10.50
N GLN A 211 -10.70 -5.35 -10.60
CA GLN A 211 -9.77 -4.25 -10.34
C GLN A 211 -9.32 -3.64 -11.65
N VAL A 212 -9.29 -2.31 -11.73
CA VAL A 212 -8.74 -1.54 -12.86
C VAL A 212 -7.53 -0.76 -12.37
N TYR A 213 -6.38 -1.04 -12.95
CA TYR A 213 -5.10 -0.39 -12.66
C TYR A 213 -4.82 0.67 -13.72
N ILE A 214 -4.85 1.94 -13.37
CA ILE A 214 -4.66 3.04 -14.30
C ILE A 214 -3.31 3.70 -14.03
N GLN A 215 -2.46 3.75 -15.07
CA GLN A 215 -1.24 4.53 -15.06
C GLN A 215 -1.55 5.96 -15.46
N PRO A 216 -0.95 6.98 -14.80
CA PRO A 216 -1.09 8.37 -15.25
C PRO A 216 -0.68 8.54 -16.71
N GLY A 217 -1.37 9.44 -17.40
CA GLY A 217 -1.18 9.67 -18.82
C GLY A 217 0.06 10.48 -19.17
N MET A 218 0.35 10.49 -20.47
CA MET A 218 1.42 11.27 -21.08
C MET A 218 0.89 12.02 -22.28
N ILE A 219 1.29 13.29 -22.48
CA ILE A 219 1.14 14.01 -23.74
C ILE A 219 2.54 14.17 -24.34
N GLY A 220 2.87 13.35 -25.32
CA GLY A 220 4.23 13.25 -25.82
C GLY A 220 5.19 12.85 -24.68
N LYS A 221 6.11 13.77 -24.30
CA LYS A 221 7.05 13.56 -23.17
C LYS A 221 6.58 14.18 -21.86
N LYS A 222 5.44 14.89 -21.86
CA LYS A 222 4.92 15.57 -20.67
C LYS A 222 4.13 14.56 -19.82
N ALA A 223 4.57 14.32 -18.59
CA ALA A 223 3.81 13.56 -17.60
C ALA A 223 2.60 14.38 -17.15
N MET A 224 1.44 13.73 -17.12
CA MET A 224 0.18 14.36 -16.75
C MET A 224 -0.24 14.12 -15.30
N ARG A 225 0.47 13.25 -14.55
CA ARG A 225 0.08 12.77 -13.22
C ARG A 225 -0.40 13.88 -12.27
N SER A 226 0.36 14.96 -12.14
CA SER A 226 -0.02 16.03 -11.21
C SER A 226 -1.22 16.84 -11.72
N ILE A 227 -1.35 17.02 -13.03
CA ILE A 227 -2.51 17.67 -13.64
C ILE A 227 -3.77 16.81 -13.49
N GLU A 228 -3.64 15.49 -13.70
CA GLU A 228 -4.75 14.55 -13.53
C GLU A 228 -5.17 14.43 -12.07
N TYR A 229 -4.20 14.35 -11.13
CA TYR A 229 -4.44 13.88 -9.78
C TYR A 229 -4.56 14.98 -8.73
N ASP A 230 -3.73 16.03 -8.81
CA ASP A 230 -3.70 17.06 -7.78
C ASP A 230 -4.65 18.24 -8.06
N SER A 231 -5.33 18.25 -9.23
CA SER A 231 -6.29 19.28 -9.60
C SER A 231 -7.65 19.04 -8.91
N VAL A 232 -8.12 20.06 -8.19
CA VAL A 232 -9.42 20.02 -7.48
C VAL A 232 -10.54 20.46 -8.42
N ASN A 233 -10.88 19.60 -9.37
CA ASN A 233 -11.95 19.81 -10.34
C ASN A 233 -12.55 18.49 -10.81
N ASP A 234 -13.50 18.53 -11.74
CA ASP A 234 -14.22 17.37 -12.27
C ASP A 234 -13.60 16.75 -13.53
N THR A 235 -12.45 17.26 -14.00
CA THR A 235 -11.88 16.82 -15.30
C THR A 235 -11.46 15.35 -15.24
N TYR A 236 -10.69 14.94 -14.23
CA TYR A 236 -10.30 13.54 -14.06
C TYR A 236 -11.49 12.62 -13.73
N PRO A 237 -12.42 13.00 -12.83
CA PRO A 237 -13.67 12.26 -12.65
C PRO A 237 -14.46 12.02 -13.93
N ARG A 238 -14.55 13.03 -14.82
CA ARG A 238 -15.19 12.88 -16.14
C ARG A 238 -14.41 11.93 -17.06
N PHE A 239 -13.07 12.04 -17.07
CA PHE A 239 -12.23 11.09 -17.80
C PHE A 239 -12.51 9.64 -17.38
N LEU A 240 -12.64 9.37 -16.08
CA LEU A 240 -13.03 8.04 -15.61
C LEU A 240 -14.43 7.66 -16.09
N ARG A 241 -15.43 8.52 -15.86
CA ARG A 241 -16.85 8.23 -16.15
C ARG A 241 -17.14 8.09 -17.64
N ASP A 242 -16.60 9.03 -18.43
CA ASP A 242 -17.02 9.20 -19.84
C ASP A 242 -16.08 8.44 -20.81
N GLU A 243 -14.86 8.10 -20.39
CA GLU A 243 -13.88 7.47 -21.25
C GLU A 243 -13.43 6.09 -20.75
N ILE A 244 -12.85 5.98 -19.56
CA ILE A 244 -12.26 4.71 -19.08
C ILE A 244 -13.32 3.67 -18.72
N LEU A 245 -14.35 4.04 -17.93
CA LEU A 245 -15.38 3.08 -17.53
C LEU A 245 -16.17 2.53 -18.70
N PRO A 246 -16.56 3.30 -19.74
CA PRO A 246 -17.17 2.74 -20.93
C PRO A 246 -16.31 1.71 -21.66
N GLU A 247 -14.98 1.89 -21.71
CA GLU A 247 -14.06 0.87 -22.27
C GLU A 247 -14.09 -0.43 -21.46
N ILE A 248 -14.09 -0.32 -20.13
CA ILE A 248 -14.13 -1.49 -19.24
C ILE A 248 -15.44 -2.25 -19.45
N TYR A 249 -16.58 -1.56 -19.58
CA TYR A 249 -17.89 -2.21 -19.77
C TYR A 249 -18.05 -2.98 -21.08
N LYS A 250 -17.20 -2.77 -22.07
CA LYS A 250 -17.23 -3.56 -23.32
C LYS A 250 -16.85 -5.03 -23.09
N ASN A 251 -16.01 -5.30 -22.11
CA ASN A 251 -15.42 -6.63 -21.91
C ASN A 251 -15.74 -7.24 -20.53
N TRP A 252 -16.15 -6.44 -19.55
CA TRP A 252 -16.44 -6.88 -18.19
C TRP A 252 -17.83 -6.45 -17.76
N ASN A 253 -18.62 -7.39 -17.25
CA ASN A 253 -19.91 -7.10 -16.64
C ASN A 253 -19.70 -6.55 -15.22
N ILE A 254 -19.80 -5.23 -15.09
CA ILE A 254 -19.51 -4.48 -13.85
C ILE A 254 -20.75 -3.68 -13.47
N ARG A 255 -21.02 -3.62 -12.18
CA ARG A 255 -22.08 -2.79 -11.59
C ARG A 255 -21.84 -1.32 -11.86
N LYS A 256 -22.93 -0.60 -12.17
CA LYS A 256 -22.87 0.82 -12.55
C LYS A 256 -23.28 1.76 -11.42
N ASP A 257 -23.76 1.23 -10.30
CA ASP A 257 -24.08 2.01 -9.10
C ASP A 257 -22.83 2.39 -8.30
N ALA A 258 -22.80 3.56 -7.71
CA ALA A 258 -21.68 4.05 -6.88
C ALA A 258 -21.45 3.17 -5.64
N TYR A 259 -22.52 2.56 -5.10
CA TYR A 259 -22.48 1.66 -3.95
C TYR A 259 -21.52 0.48 -4.16
N SER A 260 -21.39 0.02 -5.40
CA SER A 260 -20.55 -1.12 -5.78
C SER A 260 -19.18 -0.72 -6.32
N ARG A 261 -18.75 0.55 -6.15
CA ARG A 261 -17.50 1.04 -6.72
C ARG A 261 -16.62 1.73 -5.69
N ALA A 262 -15.35 1.33 -5.70
CA ALA A 262 -14.30 1.92 -4.91
C ALA A 262 -13.21 2.54 -5.80
N ILE A 263 -12.52 3.54 -5.27
CA ILE A 263 -11.37 4.18 -5.90
C ILE A 263 -10.26 4.39 -4.88
N ALA A 264 -9.03 4.16 -5.29
CA ALA A 264 -7.87 4.16 -4.40
C ALA A 264 -6.62 4.79 -5.02
N GLY A 265 -5.75 5.29 -4.17
CA GLY A 265 -4.42 5.73 -4.56
C GLY A 265 -3.57 6.19 -3.39
N GLY A 266 -2.29 6.45 -3.68
CA GLY A 266 -1.33 7.00 -2.72
C GLY A 266 -0.81 8.37 -3.16
N SER A 267 -0.49 9.25 -2.21
CA SER A 267 0.04 10.59 -2.49
C SER A 267 -0.91 11.40 -3.37
N SER A 268 -0.47 11.90 -4.52
CA SER A 268 -1.35 12.53 -5.53
C SER A 268 -2.50 11.59 -5.93
N GLY A 269 -2.26 10.28 -6.03
CA GLY A 269 -3.32 9.30 -6.28
C GLY A 269 -4.35 9.22 -5.14
N GLY A 270 -3.95 9.50 -3.90
CA GLY A 270 -4.84 9.53 -2.73
C GLY A 270 -5.83 10.69 -2.76
N ILE A 271 -5.34 11.90 -3.06
CA ILE A 271 -6.26 13.04 -3.28
C ILE A 271 -7.10 12.85 -4.53
N CYS A 272 -6.55 12.29 -5.61
CA CYS A 272 -7.29 11.97 -6.82
C CYS A 272 -8.48 11.06 -6.55
N ALA A 273 -8.27 9.99 -5.77
CA ALA A 273 -9.33 9.07 -5.36
C ALA A 273 -10.43 9.80 -4.58
N PHE A 274 -10.04 10.64 -3.62
CA PHE A 274 -11.00 11.44 -2.86
C PHE A 274 -11.73 12.44 -3.75
N ASN A 275 -11.00 13.19 -4.61
CA ASN A 275 -11.57 14.16 -5.54
C ASN A 275 -12.60 13.52 -6.47
N ALA A 276 -12.31 12.33 -7.00
CA ALA A 276 -13.23 11.63 -7.89
C ALA A 276 -14.58 11.31 -7.21
N ALA A 277 -14.55 10.78 -6.00
CA ALA A 277 -15.76 10.49 -5.23
C ALA A 277 -16.47 11.78 -4.73
N TRP A 278 -15.71 12.84 -4.44
CA TRP A 278 -16.27 14.13 -4.04
C TRP A 278 -17.02 14.82 -5.15
N GLN A 279 -16.44 14.85 -6.36
CA GLN A 279 -17.04 15.50 -7.53
C GLN A 279 -18.19 14.68 -8.12
N GLN A 280 -18.07 13.35 -8.08
CA GLN A 280 -19.05 12.42 -8.66
C GLN A 280 -19.40 11.28 -7.66
N PRO A 281 -20.14 11.60 -6.59
CA PRO A 281 -20.53 10.63 -5.57
C PRO A 281 -21.53 9.58 -6.08
N ASP A 282 -22.11 9.82 -7.26
CA ASP A 282 -22.94 8.87 -8.03
C ASP A 282 -22.11 7.84 -8.83
N GLN A 283 -20.80 8.05 -8.94
CA GLN A 283 -19.88 7.12 -9.62
C GLN A 283 -19.05 6.31 -8.63
N PHE A 284 -18.60 6.90 -7.53
CA PHE A 284 -17.78 6.24 -6.52
C PHE A 284 -18.24 6.61 -5.11
N SER A 285 -18.43 5.60 -4.28
CA SER A 285 -18.85 5.82 -2.89
C SER A 285 -17.86 5.30 -1.85
N ARG A 286 -16.83 4.56 -2.24
CA ARG A 286 -15.78 4.05 -1.35
C ARG A 286 -14.44 4.58 -1.78
N VAL A 287 -13.73 5.22 -0.84
CA VAL A 287 -12.45 5.91 -1.08
C VAL A 287 -11.37 5.31 -0.18
N LEU A 288 -10.26 4.92 -0.79
CA LEU A 288 -9.02 4.58 -0.11
C LEU A 288 -7.96 5.62 -0.48
N SER A 289 -7.58 6.46 0.47
CA SER A 289 -6.56 7.49 0.31
C SER A 289 -5.41 7.24 1.27
N ARG A 290 -4.26 6.85 0.74
CA ARG A 290 -3.03 6.61 1.50
C ARG A 290 -2.07 7.77 1.31
N ILE A 291 -1.48 8.27 2.39
CA ILE A 291 -0.52 9.40 2.34
C ILE A 291 -1.00 10.51 1.39
N GLY A 292 -2.30 10.83 1.46
CA GLY A 292 -2.98 11.68 0.48
C GLY A 292 -2.44 13.10 0.42
N SER A 293 -2.15 13.60 -0.78
CA SER A 293 -1.61 14.95 -1.02
C SER A 293 -2.70 16.03 -0.87
N PHE A 294 -3.36 16.11 0.29
CA PHE A 294 -4.30 17.19 0.59
C PHE A 294 -3.59 18.52 0.84
N THR A 295 -2.63 18.84 -0.02
CA THR A 295 -1.70 19.96 0.05
C THR A 295 -1.84 20.87 -1.17
N SER A 296 -1.02 21.92 -1.25
CA SER A 296 -1.17 22.97 -2.26
C SER A 296 -0.43 22.72 -3.59
N ILE A 297 -0.25 21.46 -4.01
CA ILE A 297 0.56 21.13 -5.21
C ILE A 297 0.10 21.90 -6.46
N GLN A 298 -1.21 21.93 -6.73
CA GLN A 298 -1.76 22.63 -7.90
C GLN A 298 -2.33 24.02 -7.58
N TRP A 299 -2.09 24.53 -6.36
CA TRP A 299 -2.53 25.88 -6.04
C TRP A 299 -1.68 26.93 -6.75
N HIS A 300 -2.36 27.83 -7.46
CA HIS A 300 -1.78 29.00 -8.07
C HIS A 300 -2.66 30.24 -7.76
N PRO A 301 -2.06 31.40 -7.42
CA PRO A 301 -2.83 32.58 -7.06
C PRO A 301 -3.85 32.96 -8.16
N GLY A 302 -5.14 32.86 -7.82
CA GLY A 302 -6.24 33.27 -8.70
C GLY A 302 -6.59 32.32 -9.85
N GLU A 303 -5.94 31.17 -9.96
CA GLU A 303 -6.14 30.26 -11.10
C GLU A 303 -6.65 28.89 -10.71
N LEU A 304 -5.99 28.23 -9.77
CA LEU A 304 -6.30 26.84 -9.38
C LEU A 304 -6.37 26.69 -7.87
N ASP A 305 -7.25 25.78 -7.43
CA ASP A 305 -7.29 25.30 -6.05
C ASP A 305 -6.35 24.10 -5.90
N GLY A 306 -5.63 24.03 -4.78
CA GLY A 306 -4.90 22.84 -4.36
C GLY A 306 -5.74 21.97 -3.42
N GLY A 307 -5.25 20.78 -3.12
CA GLY A 307 -5.91 19.82 -2.23
C GLY A 307 -6.12 20.31 -0.80
N ASN A 308 -5.37 21.32 -0.39
CA ASN A 308 -5.50 22.02 0.90
C ASN A 308 -6.87 22.66 1.15
N VAL A 309 -7.72 22.82 0.13
CA VAL A 309 -9.08 23.34 0.28
C VAL A 309 -10.07 22.29 0.84
N TYR A 310 -9.78 20.99 0.69
CA TYR A 310 -10.72 19.93 1.03
C TYR A 310 -11.16 19.91 2.50
N PRO A 311 -10.31 20.11 3.51
CA PRO A 311 -10.79 20.17 4.88
C PRO A 311 -11.88 21.22 5.10
N ASN A 312 -11.82 22.35 4.37
CA ASN A 312 -12.82 23.41 4.44
C ASN A 312 -14.05 23.09 3.58
N LYS A 313 -13.87 22.53 2.36
CA LYS A 313 -14.98 22.10 1.50
C LYS A 313 -15.88 21.08 2.22
N ILE A 314 -15.28 20.09 2.87
CA ILE A 314 -16.02 19.09 3.66
C ILE A 314 -16.91 19.75 4.72
N ARG A 315 -16.41 20.79 5.39
CA ARG A 315 -17.13 21.50 6.46
C ARG A 315 -18.22 22.46 5.97
N LYS A 316 -18.16 22.91 4.72
CA LYS A 316 -18.99 23.99 4.18
C LYS A 316 -19.97 23.54 3.10
N GLU A 317 -19.69 22.46 2.40
CA GLU A 317 -20.55 21.94 1.35
C GLU A 317 -21.49 20.84 1.87
N HIS A 318 -22.48 20.48 1.06
CA HIS A 318 -23.39 19.38 1.37
C HIS A 318 -22.63 18.06 1.50
N LYS A 319 -23.02 17.29 2.51
CA LYS A 319 -22.47 15.95 2.74
C LYS A 319 -22.71 15.04 1.53
N ARG A 320 -21.64 14.38 1.05
CA ARG A 320 -21.70 13.32 0.04
C ARG A 320 -21.90 11.97 0.71
N ASN A 321 -22.58 11.05 0.06
CA ASN A 321 -22.73 9.69 0.57
C ASN A 321 -21.50 8.83 0.20
N ILE A 322 -20.37 9.11 0.84
CA ILE A 322 -19.10 8.42 0.63
C ILE A 322 -18.54 7.87 1.96
N ARG A 323 -17.86 6.74 1.87
CA ARG A 323 -17.10 6.08 2.93
C ARG A 323 -15.61 6.25 2.65
N VAL A 324 -14.82 6.69 3.60
CA VAL A 324 -13.44 7.14 3.36
C VAL A 324 -12.48 6.47 4.34
N TRP A 325 -11.50 5.73 3.85
CA TRP A 325 -10.32 5.34 4.60
C TRP A 325 -9.17 6.30 4.28
N LEU A 326 -8.61 6.90 5.32
CA LEU A 326 -7.39 7.70 5.26
C LEU A 326 -6.26 6.94 5.95
N GLN A 327 -5.08 6.90 5.36
CA GLN A 327 -3.86 6.40 5.99
C GLN A 327 -2.73 7.41 5.81
N ASP A 328 -1.99 7.69 6.90
CA ASP A 328 -0.82 8.57 6.86
C ASP A 328 0.14 8.25 8.03
N GLY A 329 1.29 8.94 8.08
CA GLY A 329 2.30 8.79 9.11
C GLY A 329 2.87 10.12 9.59
N SER A 330 3.35 10.15 10.86
CA SER A 330 3.90 11.37 11.48
C SER A 330 5.19 11.87 10.84
N GLU A 331 5.92 10.98 10.16
CA GLU A 331 7.20 11.30 9.49
C GLU A 331 7.03 11.51 7.98
N ASP A 332 5.78 11.75 7.54
CA ASP A 332 5.48 12.08 6.15
C ASP A 332 5.98 13.50 5.80
N LEU A 333 5.86 13.90 4.53
CA LEU A 333 6.45 15.10 3.96
C LEU A 333 5.98 16.39 4.64
N GLU A 334 6.94 17.28 4.81
CA GLU A 334 6.77 18.69 5.13
C GLU A 334 7.60 19.51 4.14
N ASN A 335 6.98 20.31 3.29
CA ASN A 335 7.68 21.11 2.27
C ASN A 335 6.87 22.36 1.89
N ASN A 336 7.26 23.05 0.78
CA ASN A 336 6.59 24.25 0.30
C ASN A 336 5.15 24.04 -0.18
N HIS A 337 4.69 22.81 -0.36
CA HIS A 337 3.29 22.52 -0.67
C HIS A 337 2.43 22.29 0.58
N GLY A 338 3.05 22.11 1.74
CA GLY A 338 2.39 21.91 3.03
C GLY A 338 2.87 20.68 3.78
N SER A 339 2.14 20.36 4.83
CA SER A 339 2.40 19.22 5.72
C SER A 339 1.39 18.11 5.45
N TRP A 340 1.85 16.95 4.95
CA TRP A 340 0.97 15.79 4.73
C TRP A 340 0.32 15.31 6.04
N PRO A 341 1.07 15.09 7.14
CA PRO A 341 0.48 14.66 8.41
C PRO A 341 -0.61 15.61 8.92
N LEU A 342 -0.33 16.91 8.93
CA LEU A 342 -1.30 17.89 9.44
C LEU A 342 -2.53 17.97 8.56
N GLN A 343 -2.38 17.91 7.23
CA GLN A 343 -3.51 17.98 6.31
C GLN A 343 -4.39 16.72 6.38
N ASN A 344 -3.81 15.53 6.50
CA ASN A 344 -4.58 14.30 6.67
C ASN A 344 -5.31 14.27 8.03
N LEU A 345 -4.71 14.79 9.11
CA LEU A 345 -5.41 15.00 10.39
C LEU A 345 -6.56 16.02 10.25
N GLN A 346 -6.37 17.10 9.48
CA GLN A 346 -7.41 18.08 9.18
C GLN A 346 -8.56 17.46 8.37
N MET A 347 -8.24 16.61 7.39
CA MET A 347 -9.23 15.83 6.62
C MET A 347 -10.06 14.96 7.55
N ALA A 348 -9.41 14.15 8.39
CA ALA A 348 -10.08 13.27 9.34
C ALA A 348 -11.00 14.05 10.30
N ASN A 349 -10.52 15.16 10.86
CA ASN A 349 -11.33 16.02 11.74
C ASN A 349 -12.53 16.63 11.01
N SER A 350 -12.37 16.98 9.73
CA SER A 350 -13.46 17.55 8.93
C SER A 350 -14.52 16.49 8.62
N LEU A 351 -14.10 15.30 8.22
CA LEU A 351 -14.99 14.16 7.99
C LEU A 351 -15.74 13.77 9.26
N LYS A 352 -15.04 13.73 10.40
CA LYS A 352 -15.64 13.44 11.71
C LYS A 352 -16.69 14.48 12.10
N LEU A 353 -16.35 15.75 12.01
CA LEU A 353 -17.26 16.85 12.35
C LEU A 353 -18.56 16.80 11.54
N MET A 354 -18.46 16.42 10.27
CA MET A 354 -19.59 16.35 9.35
C MET A 354 -20.30 15.00 9.33
N GLY A 355 -19.91 14.08 10.23
CA GLY A 355 -20.57 12.79 10.40
C GLY A 355 -20.40 11.82 9.25
N TYR A 356 -19.27 11.92 8.50
CA TYR A 356 -18.95 10.94 7.46
C TYR A 356 -18.61 9.58 8.07
N ASP A 357 -18.85 8.54 7.29
CA ASP A 357 -18.31 7.20 7.57
C ASP A 357 -16.85 7.20 7.13
N PHE A 358 -15.93 7.26 8.10
CA PHE A 358 -14.49 7.35 7.82
C PHE A 358 -13.67 6.56 8.83
N HIS A 359 -12.47 6.20 8.41
CA HIS A 359 -11.42 5.67 9.27
C HIS A 359 -10.11 6.43 9.03
N LEU A 360 -9.34 6.69 10.06
CA LEU A 360 -7.97 7.20 9.98
C LEU A 360 -7.01 6.19 10.60
N SER A 361 -6.16 5.60 9.77
CA SER A 361 -4.97 4.87 10.20
C SER A 361 -3.78 5.81 10.19
N PHE A 362 -3.21 6.11 11.37
CA PHE A 362 -2.12 7.06 11.51
C PHE A 362 -0.96 6.43 12.27
N GLY A 363 0.16 6.24 11.59
CA GLY A 363 1.37 5.62 12.14
C GLY A 363 2.54 6.59 12.29
N ASN A 364 3.74 6.02 12.36
CA ASN A 364 5.02 6.73 12.36
C ASN A 364 5.76 6.61 11.01
N GLY A 365 5.05 6.24 9.94
CA GLY A 365 5.61 6.06 8.60
C GLY A 365 6.02 7.36 7.93
N THR A 366 6.88 7.22 6.91
CA THR A 366 7.28 8.31 6.00
C THR A 366 6.41 8.30 4.73
N HIS A 367 6.75 9.14 3.74
CA HIS A 367 6.02 9.21 2.46
C HIS A 367 6.28 7.98 1.56
N ASN A 368 5.83 6.82 1.98
CA ASN A 368 5.92 5.60 1.18
C ASN A 368 4.74 4.64 1.39
N GLY A 369 4.68 3.57 0.58
CA GLY A 369 3.56 2.65 0.59
C GLY A 369 3.60 1.55 1.64
N ALA A 370 4.66 1.40 2.44
CA ALA A 370 4.87 0.20 3.28
C ALA A 370 3.75 -0.02 4.31
N HIS A 371 3.30 1.03 4.99
CA HIS A 371 2.21 0.96 5.96
C HIS A 371 0.91 0.52 5.26
N GLY A 372 0.42 1.29 4.28
CA GLY A 372 -0.81 0.97 3.58
C GLY A 372 -0.76 -0.38 2.84
N ASN A 373 0.40 -0.79 2.31
CA ASN A 373 0.56 -2.11 1.70
C ASN A 373 0.38 -3.24 2.71
N SER A 374 0.89 -3.07 3.94
CA SER A 374 0.72 -4.04 5.02
C SER A 374 -0.71 -4.10 5.54
N GLU A 375 -1.41 -2.96 5.51
CA GLU A 375 -2.75 -2.75 6.04
C GLU A 375 -3.87 -3.08 5.02
N LEU A 376 -3.54 -3.33 3.74
CA LEU A 376 -4.51 -3.54 2.66
C LEU A 376 -5.65 -4.52 3.00
N PRO A 377 -5.43 -5.66 3.67
CA PRO A 377 -6.54 -6.54 4.04
C PRO A 377 -7.58 -5.85 4.94
N GLN A 378 -7.14 -5.09 5.94
CA GLN A 378 -8.01 -4.37 6.86
C GLN A 378 -8.77 -3.25 6.16
N GLU A 379 -8.10 -2.49 5.29
CA GLU A 379 -8.70 -1.44 4.47
C GLU A 379 -9.85 -1.98 3.61
N LEU A 380 -9.62 -3.10 2.93
CA LEU A 380 -10.62 -3.72 2.07
C LEU A 380 -11.80 -4.26 2.86
N ILE A 381 -11.57 -4.99 3.95
CA ILE A 381 -12.63 -5.52 4.81
C ILE A 381 -13.47 -4.37 5.36
N TRP A 382 -12.84 -3.28 5.80
CA TRP A 382 -13.56 -2.12 6.33
C TRP A 382 -14.35 -1.37 5.25
N LEU A 383 -13.78 -1.17 4.06
CA LEU A 383 -14.46 -0.48 2.95
C LEU A 383 -15.68 -1.25 2.45
N TRP A 384 -15.60 -2.59 2.43
CA TRP A 384 -16.67 -3.46 1.92
C TRP A 384 -17.55 -4.07 3.02
N ARG A 385 -17.33 -3.69 4.29
CA ARG A 385 -18.23 -4.12 5.37
C ARG A 385 -19.67 -3.74 5.03
N ASP A 386 -20.61 -4.58 5.39
CA ASP A 386 -22.05 -4.41 5.14
C ASP A 386 -22.46 -4.40 3.64
N TYR A 387 -21.54 -4.76 2.74
CA TYR A 387 -21.87 -4.82 1.32
C TYR A 387 -22.88 -5.93 1.06
N ASP A 388 -24.00 -5.54 0.44
CA ASP A 388 -25.07 -6.43 0.03
C ASP A 388 -25.24 -6.33 -1.49
N PRO A 389 -24.96 -7.39 -2.27
CA PRO A 389 -25.08 -7.37 -3.72
C PRO A 389 -26.52 -7.16 -4.24
N ALA A 390 -27.53 -7.32 -3.39
CA ALA A 390 -28.92 -7.04 -3.73
C ALA A 390 -29.24 -5.53 -3.71
N LYS A 391 -28.39 -4.70 -3.11
CA LYS A 391 -28.57 -3.25 -3.02
C LYS A 391 -27.81 -2.51 -4.13
N THR A 392 -28.30 -1.32 -4.45
CA THR A 392 -27.66 -0.36 -5.35
C THR A 392 -27.26 0.94 -4.64
N GLU A 393 -27.71 1.09 -3.40
CA GLU A 393 -27.42 2.24 -2.54
C GLU A 393 -27.49 1.86 -1.07
N GLN A 394 -26.76 2.60 -0.24
CA GLN A 394 -26.82 2.51 1.21
C GLN A 394 -26.34 3.83 1.78
N PRO A 395 -27.03 4.43 2.77
CA PRO A 395 -26.47 5.56 3.50
C PRO A 395 -25.26 5.11 4.33
N PHE A 396 -24.12 5.77 4.13
CA PHE A 396 -22.94 5.56 4.95
C PHE A 396 -22.99 6.45 6.17
N THR A 397 -22.90 5.83 7.34
CA THR A 397 -22.94 6.52 8.63
C THR A 397 -21.70 6.17 9.45
N MET A 398 -21.20 7.15 10.20
CA MET A 398 -20.07 6.97 11.10
C MET A 398 -20.38 5.84 12.10
N GLU A 399 -19.39 4.99 12.36
CA GLU A 399 -19.49 3.94 13.38
C GLU A 399 -19.69 4.53 14.78
N GLU A 400 -20.48 3.86 15.62
CA GLU A 400 -20.79 4.35 16.97
C GLU A 400 -19.54 4.52 17.83
N GLU A 401 -18.57 3.62 17.67
CA GLU A 401 -17.28 3.74 18.35
C GLU A 401 -16.57 5.04 17.98
N GLU A 402 -16.55 5.38 16.69
CA GLU A 402 -15.88 6.59 16.21
C GLU A 402 -16.65 7.86 16.63
N LYS A 403 -17.97 7.84 16.71
CA LYS A 403 -18.75 8.99 17.21
C LYS A 403 -18.34 9.39 18.62
N ASN A 404 -18.03 8.42 19.46
CA ASN A 404 -17.70 8.63 20.87
C ASN A 404 -16.24 9.05 21.10
N LYS A 405 -15.36 8.95 20.09
CA LYS A 405 -13.98 9.43 20.18
C LYS A 405 -13.92 10.96 20.03
N PRO A 406 -12.99 11.65 20.70
CA PRO A 406 -12.78 13.08 20.48
C PRO A 406 -12.22 13.34 19.08
N LEU A 407 -12.25 14.60 18.63
CA LEU A 407 -11.48 15.06 17.47
C LEU A 407 -9.99 14.82 17.71
N PHE A 408 -9.25 14.52 16.64
CA PHE A 408 -7.79 14.42 16.69
C PHE A 408 -7.19 15.75 17.15
N ARG A 409 -6.16 15.67 18.01
CA ARG A 409 -5.48 16.83 18.60
C ARG A 409 -3.97 16.72 18.36
N VAL A 410 -3.38 17.81 17.95
CA VAL A 410 -1.93 17.98 17.92
C VAL A 410 -1.50 18.59 19.25
N ARG A 411 -0.59 17.94 19.95
CA ARG A 411 0.04 18.49 21.16
C ARG A 411 1.45 18.92 20.80
N PRO A 412 1.73 20.23 20.76
CA PRO A 412 3.08 20.67 20.51
C PRO A 412 3.95 20.34 21.72
N TYR A 413 5.13 19.80 21.46
CA TYR A 413 6.21 19.79 22.44
C TYR A 413 6.93 21.12 22.36
N ASN A 414 7.53 21.55 23.47
CA ASN A 414 8.24 22.81 23.52
C ASN A 414 9.34 22.84 22.44
N ARG A 415 9.45 23.96 21.81
CA ARG A 415 10.57 24.29 20.91
C ARG A 415 11.65 25.00 21.70
#